data_7a8b632121cb6a91f4f269e9909f63bd
#
_entry.id   7a8b632121cb6a91f4f269e9909f63bd
#
_cell.length_a   1.000
_cell.length_b   1.000
_cell.length_c   1.000
_cell.angle_alpha   90.00
_cell.angle_beta   90.00
_cell.angle_gamma   90.00
#
_symmetry.space_group_name_H-M   'P 1'
#
loop_
_entity.id
_entity.type
_entity.pdbx_description
1 polymer ?
#
loop_
_entity_poly.entity_id
_entity_poly.type
_entity_poly.pdbx_seq_one_letter_code
_entity_poly.pdbx_strand_id
1 'polypeptide(L)'
;RGDDVLYFEALRRLTGPGRILVSAAGNNSVGRTYFRKPSGTGSDGVFIRRWGKTVSATMKSTRHFTLRLTGYDNHFDGQRSKLLIDTRDIVAAKDSSVTDTLRYADYKLAVDIKAFPSCYDEGETAYDVTVSGADMVGTGSHALSVETVGGDADVEFFCLSGEIYDNSLDPSLHAGDNTHNINSPAAAPSVICVGATAHRRCLTNFKGDKIMTGTKTPGEIAYYSSIGPTFAGLTKPDVVA
;
A
#
# COMPACT_ATOMS: atom_id res chain seq x y z
N ARG A 1 -0.17 -9.57 -5.19
CA ARG A 1 0.38 -10.83 -4.65
C ARG A 1 0.34 -11.88 -5.75
N GLY A 2 1.33 -12.79 -5.82
CA GLY A 2 1.40 -13.83 -6.86
C GLY A 2 0.17 -14.74 -6.93
N ASP A 3 -0.59 -14.85 -5.84
CA ASP A 3 -1.79 -15.69 -5.74
C ASP A 3 -3.10 -14.97 -6.15
N ASP A 4 -3.07 -13.67 -6.41
CA ASP A 4 -4.29 -12.91 -6.69
C ASP A 4 -4.98 -13.34 -7.99
N VAL A 5 -4.23 -13.83 -8.98
CA VAL A 5 -4.81 -14.41 -10.22
C VAL A 5 -5.69 -15.59 -9.90
N LEU A 6 -5.16 -16.56 -9.13
CA LEU A 6 -5.90 -17.77 -8.76
C LEU A 6 -7.14 -17.41 -7.91
N TYR A 7 -7.00 -16.46 -7.04
CA TYR A 7 -8.09 -15.97 -6.21
C TYR A 7 -9.19 -15.30 -7.05
N PHE A 8 -8.83 -14.40 -7.96
CA PHE A 8 -9.80 -13.75 -8.84
C PHE A 8 -10.46 -14.73 -9.82
N GLU A 9 -9.70 -15.72 -10.31
CA GLU A 9 -10.24 -16.81 -11.11
C GLU A 9 -11.26 -17.65 -10.32
N ALA A 10 -10.98 -17.96 -9.06
CA ALA A 10 -11.92 -18.65 -8.18
C ALA A 10 -13.21 -17.82 -7.96
N LEU A 11 -13.09 -16.51 -7.71
CA LEU A 11 -14.25 -15.61 -7.60
C LEU A 11 -15.06 -15.57 -8.89
N ARG A 12 -14.38 -15.51 -10.05
CA ARG A 12 -15.03 -15.53 -11.36
C ARG A 12 -15.86 -16.80 -11.59
N ARG A 13 -15.39 -17.97 -11.14
CA ARG A 13 -16.11 -19.25 -11.22
C ARG A 13 -17.37 -19.28 -10.34
N LEU A 14 -17.43 -18.47 -9.30
CA LEU A 14 -18.60 -18.34 -8.43
C LEU A 14 -19.69 -17.48 -9.06
N THR A 15 -19.37 -16.65 -10.03
CA THR A 15 -20.31 -15.79 -10.76
C THR A 15 -20.85 -16.48 -12.02
N GLY A 16 -21.98 -16.01 -12.56
CA GLY A 16 -22.59 -16.53 -13.78
C GLY A 16 -24.09 -16.27 -13.82
N PRO A 17 -24.83 -16.82 -14.78
CA PRO A 17 -26.28 -16.63 -14.87
C PRO A 17 -26.99 -16.96 -13.57
N GLY A 18 -27.70 -15.97 -12.99
CA GLY A 18 -28.37 -16.08 -11.71
C GLY A 18 -27.47 -16.05 -10.47
N ARG A 19 -26.18 -15.79 -10.63
CA ARG A 19 -25.21 -15.74 -9.51
C ARG A 19 -24.35 -14.49 -9.62
N ILE A 20 -24.45 -13.63 -8.61
CA ILE A 20 -23.65 -12.41 -8.47
C ILE A 20 -22.87 -12.45 -7.15
N LEU A 21 -21.69 -11.84 -7.16
CA LEU A 21 -20.93 -11.55 -5.95
C LEU A 21 -20.94 -10.04 -5.74
N VAL A 22 -21.22 -9.65 -4.52
CA VAL A 22 -21.21 -8.25 -4.07
C VAL A 22 -20.27 -8.14 -2.88
N SER A 23 -19.39 -7.17 -2.87
CA SER A 23 -18.46 -6.95 -1.77
C SER A 23 -18.32 -5.47 -1.46
N ALA A 24 -18.12 -5.14 -0.18
CA ALA A 24 -17.82 -3.79 0.25
C ALA A 24 -16.42 -3.37 -0.26
N ALA A 25 -16.32 -2.12 -0.73
CA ALA A 25 -15.06 -1.53 -1.17
C ALA A 25 -13.99 -1.55 -0.07
N GLY A 26 -14.39 -1.39 1.18
CA GLY A 26 -13.51 -1.33 2.35
C GLY A 26 -13.56 0.02 3.05
N ASN A 27 -12.77 0.15 4.13
CA ASN A 27 -12.72 1.34 5.00
C ASN A 27 -11.30 1.94 5.06
N ASN A 28 -10.53 1.82 3.98
CA ASN A 28 -9.10 2.13 3.98
C ASN A 28 -8.75 3.52 3.47
N SER A 29 -9.73 4.36 3.12
CA SER A 29 -9.50 5.69 2.55
C SER A 29 -9.01 6.73 3.58
N VAL A 30 -8.87 6.35 4.85
CA VAL A 30 -8.39 7.26 5.91
C VAL A 30 -6.88 7.43 5.84
N GLY A 31 -6.15 6.38 5.46
CA GLY A 31 -4.70 6.37 5.35
C GLY A 31 -4.22 6.53 3.92
N ARG A 32 -2.99 6.99 3.76
CA ARG A 32 -2.33 7.02 2.45
C ARG A 32 -1.64 5.69 2.22
N THR A 33 -1.92 5.07 1.08
CA THR A 33 -1.45 3.72 0.78
C THR A 33 -0.82 3.58 -0.60
N TYR A 34 -0.87 4.63 -1.42
CA TYR A 34 -0.38 4.61 -2.79
C TYR A 34 0.62 5.73 -3.07
N PHE A 35 1.59 5.40 -3.91
CA PHE A 35 2.56 6.34 -4.46
C PHE A 35 3.00 5.86 -5.85
N ARG A 36 3.20 6.78 -6.79
CA ARG A 36 3.78 6.49 -8.09
C ARG A 36 4.95 7.41 -8.36
N LYS A 37 6.08 6.83 -8.73
CA LYS A 37 7.25 7.52 -9.27
C LYS A 37 7.24 7.39 -10.79
N PRO A 38 6.92 8.43 -11.56
CA PRO A 38 6.98 8.39 -13.02
C PRO A 38 8.41 8.20 -13.54
N SER A 39 8.56 7.59 -14.71
CA SER A 39 9.84 7.61 -15.44
C SER A 39 10.22 9.04 -15.82
N GLY A 40 11.51 9.32 -15.91
CA GLY A 40 12.02 10.66 -16.20
C GLY A 40 12.12 11.58 -14.98
N THR A 41 11.58 11.21 -13.82
CA THR A 41 11.82 11.89 -12.55
C THR A 41 13.08 11.32 -11.88
N GLY A 42 13.73 12.10 -11.01
CA GLY A 42 14.88 11.61 -10.23
C GLY A 42 14.50 10.48 -9.26
N SER A 43 15.41 10.20 -8.30
CA SER A 43 15.06 9.31 -7.19
C SER A 43 13.92 9.90 -6.39
N ASP A 44 12.97 9.06 -5.99
CA ASP A 44 11.81 9.47 -5.19
C ASP A 44 11.31 8.29 -4.35
N GLY A 45 10.49 8.57 -3.34
CA GLY A 45 9.96 7.55 -2.45
C GLY A 45 9.02 8.13 -1.40
N VAL A 46 8.76 7.33 -0.39
CA VAL A 46 7.80 7.65 0.66
C VAL A 46 8.31 7.22 2.03
N PHE A 47 7.91 7.93 3.07
CA PHE A 47 8.00 7.40 4.42
C PHE A 47 6.85 6.44 4.69
N ILE A 48 7.17 5.32 5.34
CA ILE A 48 6.19 4.31 5.75
C ILE A 48 6.23 4.11 7.26
N ARG A 49 5.06 3.94 7.85
CA ARG A 49 4.92 3.50 9.24
C ARG A 49 4.03 2.27 9.32
N ARG A 50 4.28 1.45 10.31
CA ARG A 50 3.56 0.19 10.48
C ARG A 50 2.47 0.28 11.53
N TRP A 51 1.52 -0.62 11.39
CA TRP A 51 0.61 -1.01 12.45
C TRP A 51 1.01 -2.41 12.95
N GLY A 52 1.75 -2.48 14.06
CA GLY A 52 2.26 -3.76 14.59
C GLY A 52 3.77 -3.98 14.31
N LYS A 53 4.18 -5.23 14.04
CA LYS A 53 5.60 -5.60 13.93
C LYS A 53 6.14 -5.65 12.49
N THR A 54 5.28 -5.52 11.51
CA THR A 54 5.65 -5.69 10.10
C THR A 54 4.98 -4.63 9.25
N VAL A 55 5.70 -4.10 8.28
CA VAL A 55 5.14 -3.35 7.16
C VAL A 55 5.29 -4.20 5.90
N SER A 56 4.30 -4.18 5.03
CA SER A 56 4.38 -4.84 3.74
C SER A 56 3.86 -3.95 2.63
N ALA A 57 4.50 -4.04 1.49
CA ALA A 57 4.15 -3.29 0.29
C ALA A 57 4.35 -4.16 -0.94
N THR A 58 3.64 -3.84 -2.02
CA THR A 58 3.92 -4.35 -3.36
C THR A 58 4.37 -3.19 -4.23
N MET A 59 5.44 -3.38 -4.97
CA MET A 59 5.90 -2.44 -6.00
C MET A 59 5.73 -3.08 -7.37
N LYS A 60 5.39 -2.30 -8.40
CA LYS A 60 5.29 -2.78 -9.79
C LYS A 60 6.11 -1.90 -10.71
N SER A 61 6.76 -2.52 -11.70
CA SER A 61 7.46 -1.80 -12.76
C SER A 61 7.69 -2.69 -13.99
N THR A 62 7.71 -2.07 -15.17
CA THR A 62 8.15 -2.71 -16.42
C THR A 62 9.68 -2.74 -16.56
N ARG A 63 10.40 -1.99 -15.73
CA ARG A 63 11.87 -1.89 -15.76
C ARG A 63 12.48 -2.18 -14.42
N HIS A 64 13.69 -2.70 -14.42
CA HIS A 64 14.46 -2.81 -13.21
C HIS A 64 14.84 -1.44 -12.64
N PHE A 65 14.94 -1.38 -11.32
CA PHE A 65 15.32 -0.20 -10.56
C PHE A 65 16.13 -0.60 -9.32
N THR A 66 16.76 0.35 -8.68
CA THR A 66 17.37 0.13 -7.38
C THR A 66 16.40 0.56 -6.30
N LEU A 67 16.01 -0.38 -5.46
CA LEU A 67 15.27 -0.14 -4.22
C LEU A 67 16.24 0.37 -3.16
N ARG A 68 15.90 1.46 -2.50
CA ARG A 68 16.60 1.98 -1.32
C ARG A 68 15.68 2.00 -0.13
N LEU A 69 16.08 1.35 0.93
CA LEU A 69 15.47 1.47 2.24
C LEU A 69 16.38 2.36 3.10
N THR A 70 15.84 3.42 3.69
CA THR A 70 16.61 4.31 4.56
C THR A 70 16.01 4.32 5.94
N GLY A 71 16.78 3.92 6.94
CA GLY A 71 16.46 4.08 8.35
C GLY A 71 16.98 5.41 8.86
N TYR A 72 16.14 6.18 9.54
CA TYR A 72 16.46 7.48 10.12
C TYR A 72 16.41 7.38 11.64
N ASP A 73 17.46 7.82 12.29
CA ASP A 73 17.52 7.98 13.74
C ASP A 73 17.55 9.48 14.09
N ASN A 74 16.48 9.95 14.72
CA ASN A 74 16.36 11.36 15.08
C ASN A 74 17.07 11.71 16.40
N HIS A 75 17.55 10.70 17.17
CA HIS A 75 18.29 10.94 18.42
C HIS A 75 19.76 11.29 18.17
N PHE A 76 20.33 10.91 17.03
CA PHE A 76 21.73 11.09 16.69
C PHE A 76 21.91 11.95 15.45
N ASP A 77 21.52 13.21 15.49
CA ASP A 77 21.68 14.19 14.39
C ASP A 77 21.18 13.69 13.03
N GLY A 78 20.12 12.88 13.02
CA GLY A 78 19.54 12.36 11.80
C GLY A 78 20.40 11.31 11.09
N GLN A 79 21.18 10.51 11.82
CA GLN A 79 21.93 9.39 11.22
C GLN A 79 21.03 8.56 10.32
N ARG A 80 21.51 8.34 9.10
CA ARG A 80 20.79 7.60 8.06
C ARG A 80 21.57 6.35 7.70
N SER A 81 20.95 5.20 7.84
CA SER A 81 21.48 3.94 7.33
C SER A 81 20.70 3.52 6.09
N LYS A 82 21.41 3.08 5.06
CA LYS A 82 20.81 2.75 3.77
C LYS A 82 21.08 1.30 3.42
N LEU A 83 20.05 0.63 2.91
CA LEU A 83 20.15 -0.65 2.24
C LEU A 83 19.74 -0.44 0.77
N LEU A 84 20.60 -0.86 -0.15
CA LEU A 84 20.39 -0.74 -1.59
C LEU A 84 20.29 -2.14 -2.18
N ILE A 85 19.24 -2.40 -2.95
CA ILE A 85 18.99 -3.69 -3.59
C ILE A 85 18.61 -3.43 -5.05
N ASP A 86 19.41 -3.96 -5.97
CA ASP A 86 19.05 -3.93 -7.40
C ASP A 86 17.96 -5.00 -7.65
N THR A 87 16.86 -4.62 -8.26
CA THR A 87 15.76 -5.56 -8.56
C THR A 87 16.17 -6.64 -9.56
N ARG A 88 17.24 -6.44 -10.35
CA ARG A 88 17.84 -7.49 -11.19
C ARG A 88 18.38 -8.64 -10.35
N ASP A 89 19.01 -8.32 -9.22
CA ASP A 89 19.58 -9.32 -8.33
C ASP A 89 18.47 -10.16 -7.67
N ILE A 90 17.32 -9.53 -7.37
CA ILE A 90 16.16 -10.26 -6.83
C ILE A 90 15.62 -11.27 -7.85
N VAL A 91 15.43 -10.83 -9.09
CA VAL A 91 14.92 -11.70 -10.17
C VAL A 91 15.88 -12.83 -10.49
N ALA A 92 17.19 -12.57 -10.43
CA ALA A 92 18.25 -13.57 -10.68
C ALA A 92 18.49 -14.52 -9.50
N ALA A 93 18.03 -14.17 -8.30
CA ALA A 93 18.23 -14.98 -7.11
C ALA A 93 17.42 -16.28 -7.16
N LYS A 94 17.83 -17.27 -6.37
CA LYS A 94 17.08 -18.50 -6.18
C LYS A 94 15.66 -18.17 -5.66
N ASP A 95 14.65 -18.78 -6.27
CA ASP A 95 13.25 -18.56 -5.97
C ASP A 95 12.80 -17.07 -6.14
N SER A 96 13.57 -16.27 -6.90
CA SER A 96 13.36 -14.83 -7.09
C SER A 96 13.14 -14.09 -5.78
N SER A 97 13.93 -14.40 -4.76
CA SER A 97 13.78 -13.87 -3.41
C SER A 97 15.13 -13.50 -2.80
N VAL A 98 15.16 -12.37 -2.09
CA VAL A 98 16.32 -11.86 -1.35
C VAL A 98 15.90 -11.50 0.06
N THR A 99 16.69 -11.92 1.03
CA THR A 99 16.57 -11.52 2.43
C THR A 99 17.81 -10.74 2.85
N ASP A 100 17.64 -9.60 3.48
CA ASP A 100 18.72 -8.76 3.99
C ASP A 100 18.33 -8.11 5.33
N THR A 101 19.23 -7.32 5.90
CA THR A 101 18.99 -6.64 7.18
C THR A 101 19.41 -5.18 7.10
N LEU A 102 18.45 -4.27 7.28
CA LEU A 102 18.74 -2.87 7.51
C LEU A 102 19.09 -2.66 9.00
N ARG A 103 20.29 -2.13 9.25
CA ARG A 103 20.78 -1.82 10.60
C ARG A 103 20.92 -0.33 10.76
N TYR A 104 20.28 0.25 11.78
CA TYR A 104 20.47 1.66 12.13
C TYR A 104 20.26 1.86 13.63
N ALA A 105 21.10 2.67 14.25
CA ALA A 105 21.21 2.71 15.71
C ALA A 105 21.33 1.29 16.30
N ASP A 106 20.61 1.00 17.36
CA ASP A 106 20.56 -0.33 18.00
C ASP A 106 19.56 -1.30 17.34
N TYR A 107 19.01 -0.93 16.20
CA TYR A 107 17.90 -1.63 15.59
C TYR A 107 18.31 -2.46 14.37
N LYS A 108 17.59 -3.57 14.20
CA LYS A 108 17.75 -4.48 13.06
C LYS A 108 16.37 -4.75 12.47
N LEU A 109 16.19 -4.37 11.22
CA LEU A 109 14.99 -4.69 10.47
C LEU A 109 15.34 -5.77 9.45
N ALA A 110 14.65 -6.91 9.54
CA ALA A 110 14.71 -7.90 8.47
C ALA A 110 13.92 -7.40 7.28
N VAL A 111 14.52 -7.53 6.11
CA VAL A 111 13.95 -7.11 4.83
C VAL A 111 13.86 -8.34 3.94
N ASP A 112 12.65 -8.73 3.58
CA ASP A 112 12.38 -9.83 2.67
C ASP A 112 11.72 -9.29 1.41
N ILE A 113 12.28 -9.62 0.24
CA ILE A 113 11.74 -9.17 -1.03
C ILE A 113 11.61 -10.37 -1.96
N LYS A 114 10.43 -10.50 -2.58
CA LYS A 114 10.15 -11.54 -3.57
C LYS A 114 9.64 -10.91 -4.85
N ALA A 115 10.24 -11.29 -5.98
CA ALA A 115 9.81 -10.89 -7.32
C ALA A 115 8.94 -11.96 -7.98
N PHE A 116 7.96 -11.53 -8.75
CA PHE A 116 7.10 -12.41 -9.56
C PHE A 116 6.52 -11.61 -10.74
N PRO A 117 6.08 -12.26 -11.83
CA PRO A 117 5.33 -11.58 -12.88
C PRO A 117 4.09 -10.91 -12.30
N SER A 118 3.86 -9.64 -12.65
CA SER A 118 2.63 -8.96 -12.23
C SER A 118 1.42 -9.72 -12.75
N CYS A 119 0.45 -9.95 -11.87
CA CYS A 119 -0.83 -10.53 -12.25
C CYS A 119 -1.82 -9.49 -12.74
N TYR A 120 -1.47 -8.24 -12.68
CA TYR A 120 -2.35 -7.13 -13.03
C TYR A 120 -2.05 -6.55 -14.41
N ASP A 121 -0.75 -6.49 -14.77
CA ASP A 121 -0.30 -5.87 -16.00
C ASP A 121 0.73 -6.75 -16.71
N GLU A 122 0.49 -7.02 -18.00
CA GLU A 122 1.41 -7.82 -18.81
C GLU A 122 2.75 -7.10 -19.01
N GLY A 123 3.85 -7.83 -18.83
CA GLY A 123 5.21 -7.30 -18.98
C GLY A 123 5.74 -6.55 -17.77
N GLU A 124 4.96 -6.42 -16.70
CA GLU A 124 5.46 -5.89 -15.44
C GLU A 124 5.96 -6.97 -14.50
N THR A 125 6.95 -6.60 -13.67
CA THR A 125 7.38 -7.38 -12.52
C THR A 125 6.85 -6.73 -11.26
N ALA A 126 6.25 -7.53 -10.40
CA ALA A 126 5.84 -7.14 -9.06
C ALA A 126 6.87 -7.61 -8.02
N TYR A 127 7.06 -6.81 -6.99
CA TYR A 127 7.99 -7.05 -5.89
C TYR A 127 7.24 -6.90 -4.57
N ASP A 128 7.02 -8.00 -3.86
CA ASP A 128 6.51 -7.93 -2.49
C ASP A 128 7.67 -7.64 -1.54
N VAL A 129 7.60 -6.51 -0.85
CA VAL A 129 8.59 -6.04 0.12
C VAL A 129 7.99 -6.16 1.50
N THR A 130 8.64 -6.90 2.37
CA THR A 130 8.26 -7.03 3.78
C THR A 130 9.40 -6.57 4.67
N VAL A 131 9.12 -5.63 5.56
CA VAL A 131 10.09 -5.16 6.55
C VAL A 131 9.54 -5.47 7.93
N SER A 132 10.31 -6.21 8.72
CA SER A 132 9.92 -6.65 10.05
C SER A 132 11.02 -6.41 11.09
N GLY A 133 10.61 -6.17 12.32
CA GLY A 133 11.53 -5.98 13.45
C GLY A 133 10.78 -5.62 14.73
N ALA A 134 11.43 -5.74 15.87
CA ALA A 134 10.88 -5.31 17.13
C ALA A 134 10.86 -3.76 17.20
N ASP A 135 9.75 -3.18 17.56
CA ASP A 135 9.52 -1.85 18.13
C ASP A 135 9.82 -0.55 17.34
N MET A 136 9.99 -0.55 16.02
CA MET A 136 10.82 0.48 15.42
C MET A 136 10.28 1.39 14.34
N VAL A 137 9.19 1.11 13.71
CA VAL A 137 8.79 1.91 12.54
C VAL A 137 7.66 2.85 12.87
N GLY A 138 7.96 4.15 12.91
CA GLY A 138 6.97 5.21 13.07
C GLY A 138 6.72 5.69 14.50
N THR A 139 7.62 5.40 15.44
CA THR A 139 7.67 6.12 16.73
C THR A 139 8.53 7.36 16.54
N GLY A 140 8.16 8.51 17.10
CA GLY A 140 8.68 9.85 16.81
C GLY A 140 10.20 10.06 16.74
N SER A 141 11.00 9.06 17.10
CA SER A 141 12.46 9.09 17.07
C SER A 141 13.07 8.32 15.90
N HIS A 142 12.28 7.50 15.20
CA HIS A 142 12.79 6.64 14.13
C HIS A 142 11.80 6.59 12.98
N ALA A 143 12.32 6.66 11.76
CA ALA A 143 11.52 6.59 10.55
C ALA A 143 12.17 5.65 9.53
N LEU A 144 11.36 5.13 8.63
CA LEU A 144 11.78 4.31 7.50
C LEU A 144 11.22 4.90 6.22
N SER A 145 12.08 5.11 5.23
CA SER A 145 11.63 5.38 3.86
C SER A 145 11.86 4.18 2.95
N VAL A 146 11.03 4.10 1.93
CA VAL A 146 11.15 3.20 0.78
C VAL A 146 11.24 4.08 -0.45
N GLU A 147 12.31 3.91 -1.20
CA GLU A 147 12.65 4.82 -2.29
C GLU A 147 13.06 4.03 -3.54
N THR A 148 12.75 4.56 -4.69
CA THR A 148 13.26 4.10 -5.99
C THR A 148 14.38 5.04 -6.42
N VAL A 149 15.58 4.50 -6.64
CA VAL A 149 16.76 5.26 -7.05
C VAL A 149 16.87 5.28 -8.58
N GLY A 150 17.13 6.46 -9.13
CA GLY A 150 17.29 6.66 -10.58
C GLY A 150 15.98 7.07 -11.27
N GLY A 151 16.13 7.50 -12.54
CA GLY A 151 15.06 8.14 -13.31
C GLY A 151 14.30 7.23 -14.27
N ASP A 152 14.86 6.08 -14.63
CA ASP A 152 14.42 5.34 -15.84
C ASP A 152 13.16 4.48 -15.64
N ALA A 153 12.86 4.08 -14.41
CA ALA A 153 11.72 3.24 -14.11
C ALA A 153 10.50 4.05 -13.68
N ASP A 154 9.34 3.70 -14.21
CA ASP A 154 8.05 4.04 -13.65
C ASP A 154 7.73 2.98 -12.60
N VAL A 155 7.49 3.38 -11.38
CA VAL A 155 7.29 2.46 -10.25
C VAL A 155 6.03 2.85 -9.50
N GLU A 156 5.10 1.93 -9.38
CA GLU A 156 3.96 2.05 -8.48
C GLU A 156 4.24 1.34 -7.16
N PHE A 157 3.87 1.96 -6.08
CA PHE A 157 4.03 1.46 -4.71
C PHE A 157 2.67 1.39 -4.01
N PHE A 158 2.34 0.23 -3.48
CA PHE A 158 1.09 -0.05 -2.76
C PHE A 158 1.42 -0.54 -1.36
N CYS A 159 1.14 0.27 -0.34
CA CYS A 159 1.30 -0.13 1.05
C CYS A 159 0.15 -1.06 1.47
N LEU A 160 0.46 -2.32 1.75
CA LEU A 160 -0.54 -3.36 2.10
C LEU A 160 -0.78 -3.47 3.60
N SER A 161 0.27 -3.24 4.40
CA SER A 161 0.20 -3.26 5.87
C SER A 161 1.05 -2.13 6.41
N GLY A 162 0.40 -1.11 6.95
CA GLY A 162 1.00 0.16 7.32
C GLY A 162 0.35 1.33 6.59
N GLU A 163 0.99 2.47 6.62
CA GLU A 163 0.57 3.65 5.89
C GLU A 163 1.75 4.52 5.46
N ILE A 164 1.55 5.31 4.42
CA ILE A 164 2.47 6.37 4.00
C ILE A 164 2.18 7.62 4.82
N TYR A 165 3.21 8.33 5.25
CA TYR A 165 3.05 9.57 6.03
C TYR A 165 4.12 10.61 5.71
N ASP A 166 3.81 11.87 5.98
CA ASP A 166 4.77 12.97 5.86
C ASP A 166 5.75 12.96 7.03
N ASN A 167 7.03 13.20 6.75
CA ASN A 167 8.05 13.31 7.78
C ASN A 167 9.06 14.42 7.42
N SER A 168 9.32 15.29 8.38
CA SER A 168 10.26 16.39 8.23
C SER A 168 11.73 15.99 8.13
N LEU A 169 12.07 14.73 8.41
CA LEU A 169 13.43 14.19 8.28
C LEU A 169 13.92 14.18 6.83
N ASP A 170 13.02 14.08 5.88
CA ASP A 170 13.31 14.26 4.46
C ASP A 170 12.07 14.82 3.72
N PRO A 171 11.93 16.14 3.67
CA PRO A 171 10.76 16.75 3.05
C PRO A 171 10.75 16.64 1.51
N SER A 172 11.79 16.07 0.91
CA SER A 172 11.83 15.81 -0.53
C SER A 172 11.05 14.57 -0.93
N LEU A 173 10.72 13.68 0.02
CA LEU A 173 9.97 12.48 -0.24
C LEU A 173 8.47 12.78 -0.41
N HIS A 174 7.82 11.95 -1.22
CA HIS A 174 6.43 12.14 -1.59
C HIS A 174 5.48 11.84 -0.42
N ALA A 175 4.38 12.59 -0.35
CA ALA A 175 3.37 12.41 0.69
C ALA A 175 2.49 11.16 0.50
N GLY A 176 2.49 10.56 -0.69
CA GLY A 176 1.54 9.51 -1.05
C GLY A 176 0.11 10.01 -1.18
N ASP A 177 -0.78 9.14 -1.58
CA ASP A 177 -2.22 9.42 -1.63
C ASP A 177 -3.05 8.25 -1.07
N ASN A 178 -4.35 8.47 -0.93
CA ASN A 178 -5.31 7.53 -0.37
C ASN A 178 -6.13 6.78 -1.41
N THR A 179 -5.63 6.66 -2.64
CA THR A 179 -6.24 5.86 -3.70
C THR A 179 -5.76 4.41 -3.68
N HIS A 180 -6.24 3.58 -4.62
CA HIS A 180 -5.82 2.18 -4.80
C HIS A 180 -6.00 1.31 -3.55
N ASN A 181 -7.03 1.59 -2.74
CA ASN A 181 -7.23 0.91 -1.45
C ASN A 181 -8.50 0.05 -1.38
N ILE A 182 -9.03 -0.33 -2.54
CA ILE A 182 -10.17 -1.26 -2.63
C ILE A 182 -9.76 -2.62 -2.05
N ASN A 183 -10.61 -3.18 -1.19
CA ASN A 183 -10.39 -4.52 -0.61
C ASN A 183 -10.34 -5.61 -1.69
N SER A 184 -9.50 -6.62 -1.46
CA SER A 184 -9.21 -7.67 -2.44
C SER A 184 -10.44 -8.35 -3.05
N PRO A 185 -11.48 -8.80 -2.32
CA PRO A 185 -12.67 -9.38 -2.96
C PRO A 185 -13.34 -8.40 -3.92
N ALA A 186 -13.53 -7.15 -3.50
CA ALA A 186 -14.20 -6.11 -4.28
C ALA A 186 -13.37 -5.63 -5.48
N ALA A 187 -12.05 -5.81 -5.44
CA ALA A 187 -11.15 -5.45 -6.53
C ALA A 187 -11.26 -6.38 -7.74
N ALA A 188 -11.84 -7.59 -7.57
CA ALA A 188 -12.00 -8.54 -8.67
C ALA A 188 -12.96 -8.01 -9.75
N PRO A 189 -12.64 -8.19 -11.05
CA PRO A 189 -13.49 -7.69 -12.14
C PRO A 189 -14.92 -8.28 -12.13
N SER A 190 -15.08 -9.51 -11.62
CA SER A 190 -16.36 -10.22 -11.56
C SER A 190 -17.21 -9.90 -10.33
N VAL A 191 -16.75 -9.02 -9.45
CA VAL A 191 -17.43 -8.68 -8.19
C VAL A 191 -17.98 -7.26 -8.27
N ILE A 192 -19.22 -7.06 -7.87
CA ILE A 192 -19.82 -5.74 -7.70
C ILE A 192 -19.24 -5.12 -6.43
N CYS A 193 -18.48 -4.06 -6.60
CA CYS A 193 -17.86 -3.32 -5.51
C CYS A 193 -18.79 -2.20 -5.03
N VAL A 194 -19.12 -2.20 -3.76
CA VAL A 194 -20.04 -1.22 -3.15
C VAL A 194 -19.25 -0.31 -2.21
N GLY A 195 -19.18 0.98 -2.54
CA GLY A 195 -18.68 2.02 -1.66
C GLY A 195 -19.73 2.43 -0.62
N ALA A 196 -19.30 3.07 0.46
CA ALA A 196 -20.18 3.51 1.52
C ALA A 196 -20.58 4.97 1.37
N THR A 197 -21.87 5.28 1.66
CA THR A 197 -22.35 6.65 1.84
C THR A 197 -22.58 6.97 3.31
N ALA A 198 -22.55 8.24 3.65
CA ALA A 198 -22.95 8.70 4.96
C ALA A 198 -24.48 8.62 5.08
N HIS A 199 -25.01 7.76 5.96
CA HIS A 199 -26.44 7.61 6.14
C HIS A 199 -27.01 8.69 7.07
N ARG A 200 -26.33 8.98 8.16
CA ARG A 200 -26.76 9.99 9.17
C ARG A 200 -25.57 10.66 9.85
N ARG A 201 -25.77 11.89 10.29
CA ARG A 201 -24.74 12.66 11.01
C ARG A 201 -24.74 12.38 12.52
N CYS A 202 -25.84 11.91 13.05
CA CYS A 202 -25.95 11.56 14.46
C CYS A 202 -26.89 10.36 14.66
N LEU A 203 -26.71 9.70 15.76
CA LEU A 203 -27.60 8.66 16.26
C LEU A 203 -27.95 8.98 17.71
N THR A 204 -29.10 8.48 18.15
CA THR A 204 -29.48 8.51 19.57
C THR A 204 -29.18 7.14 20.16
N ASN A 205 -28.39 7.10 21.22
CA ASN A 205 -28.05 5.85 21.91
C ASN A 205 -29.28 5.39 22.79
N PHE A 206 -29.15 4.23 23.42
CA PHE A 206 -30.19 3.66 24.27
C PHE A 206 -30.47 4.48 25.55
N LYS A 207 -29.56 5.41 25.92
CA LYS A 207 -29.75 6.36 27.04
C LYS A 207 -30.43 7.65 26.61
N GLY A 208 -30.72 7.84 25.34
CA GLY A 208 -31.28 9.07 24.79
C GLY A 208 -30.23 10.13 24.38
N ASP A 209 -28.94 9.87 24.54
CA ASP A 209 -27.91 10.82 24.19
C ASP A 209 -27.70 10.87 22.68
N LYS A 210 -27.55 12.08 22.13
CA LYS A 210 -27.17 12.27 20.71
C LYS A 210 -25.67 12.14 20.54
N ILE A 211 -25.24 11.17 19.72
CA ILE A 211 -23.84 10.92 19.38
C ILE A 211 -23.61 11.32 17.93
N MET A 212 -22.65 12.22 17.68
CA MET A 212 -22.24 12.57 16.32
C MET A 212 -21.46 11.40 15.71
N THR A 213 -21.88 10.92 14.54
CA THR A 213 -21.29 9.76 13.85
C THR A 213 -20.39 10.16 12.70
N GLY A 214 -20.37 11.42 12.31
CA GLY A 214 -19.51 11.91 11.22
C GLY A 214 -19.81 13.36 10.85
N THR A 215 -19.00 13.89 9.95
CA THR A 215 -19.09 15.27 9.45
C THR A 215 -19.77 15.36 8.08
N LYS A 216 -19.89 14.24 7.38
CA LYS A 216 -20.47 14.20 6.03
C LYS A 216 -21.99 14.36 6.06
N THR A 217 -22.51 14.99 5.01
CA THR A 217 -23.97 15.10 4.80
C THR A 217 -24.54 13.74 4.40
N PRO A 218 -25.75 13.38 4.84
CA PRO A 218 -26.40 12.16 4.36
C PRO A 218 -26.46 12.10 2.82
N GLY A 219 -26.05 10.97 2.25
CA GLY A 219 -25.93 10.75 0.81
C GLY A 219 -24.57 11.06 0.21
N GLU A 220 -23.68 11.78 0.91
CA GLU A 220 -22.29 11.95 0.45
C GLU A 220 -21.49 10.68 0.67
N ILE A 221 -20.42 10.49 -0.12
CA ILE A 221 -19.47 9.38 0.08
C ILE A 221 -18.87 9.46 1.49
N ALA A 222 -18.93 8.37 2.21
CA ALA A 222 -18.34 8.28 3.54
C ALA A 222 -16.80 8.47 3.46
N TYR A 223 -16.24 9.26 4.38
CA TYR A 223 -14.82 9.64 4.35
C TYR A 223 -13.85 8.44 4.43
N TYR A 224 -14.31 7.34 4.98
CA TYR A 224 -13.54 6.10 5.12
C TYR A 224 -13.71 5.14 3.93
N SER A 225 -14.73 5.35 3.08
CA SER A 225 -15.01 4.43 1.97
C SER A 225 -13.80 4.29 1.05
N SER A 226 -13.32 3.07 0.89
CA SER A 226 -12.21 2.80 -0.02
C SER A 226 -12.52 3.25 -1.44
N ILE A 227 -11.50 3.76 -2.12
CA ILE A 227 -11.57 4.30 -3.48
C ILE A 227 -10.51 3.67 -4.38
N GLY A 228 -10.85 3.55 -5.65
CA GLY A 228 -9.97 3.04 -6.68
C GLY A 228 -9.00 4.09 -7.26
N PRO A 229 -8.42 3.76 -8.40
CA PRO A 229 -8.60 2.49 -9.11
C PRO A 229 -8.07 1.28 -8.31
N THR A 230 -8.32 0.06 -8.80
CA THR A 230 -7.68 -1.16 -8.27
C THR A 230 -6.23 -1.23 -8.73
N PHE A 231 -5.46 -2.21 -8.23
CA PHE A 231 -4.07 -2.44 -8.68
C PHE A 231 -3.95 -2.76 -10.19
N ALA A 232 -5.04 -3.22 -10.79
CA ALA A 232 -5.16 -3.44 -12.24
C ALA A 232 -5.72 -2.23 -12.99
N GLY A 233 -5.79 -1.05 -12.38
CA GLY A 233 -6.31 0.15 -13.01
C GLY A 233 -7.84 0.19 -13.21
N LEU A 234 -8.60 -0.79 -12.70
CA LEU A 234 -10.06 -0.80 -12.84
C LEU A 234 -10.71 0.28 -11.98
N THR A 235 -11.63 1.04 -12.57
CA THR A 235 -12.44 2.01 -11.82
C THR A 235 -13.39 1.28 -10.87
N LYS A 236 -13.23 1.54 -9.57
CA LYS A 236 -14.05 1.02 -8.48
C LYS A 236 -14.23 2.13 -7.43
N PRO A 237 -15.30 2.11 -6.61
CA PRO A 237 -16.42 1.16 -6.58
C PRO A 237 -17.36 1.29 -7.79
N ASP A 238 -18.14 0.24 -8.06
CA ASP A 238 -19.14 0.23 -9.15
C ASP A 238 -20.39 1.02 -8.77
N VAL A 239 -20.77 0.95 -7.51
CA VAL A 239 -21.93 1.64 -6.91
C VAL A 239 -21.64 2.07 -5.49
N VAL A 240 -22.49 2.91 -4.92
CA VAL A 240 -22.42 3.34 -3.51
C VAL A 240 -23.77 3.13 -2.83
N ALA A 241 -23.77 2.80 -1.52
CA ALA A 241 -24.94 2.54 -0.71
C ALA A 241 -24.78 3.09 0.72
#